data_d0c53b0339cb798fa433e4bc16337abb
#
_entry.id   d0c53b0339cb798fa433e4bc16337abb
#
_cell.length_a   1.000
_cell.length_b   1.000
_cell.length_c   1.000
_cell.angle_alpha   90.00
_cell.angle_beta   90.00
_cell.angle_gamma   90.00
#
_symmetry.space_group_name_H-M   'P 1'
#
loop_
_entity.id
_entity.type
_entity.pdbx_description
1 polymer ?
#
loop_
_entity_poly.entity_id
_entity_poly.type
_entity_poly.pdbx_seq_one_letter_code
_entity_poly.pdbx_strand_id
1 'polypeptide(L)'
;MPLMLLAPLAVLIGGAVWWFTNGGTVATDNAYVKQDIVSVAGEVGGRIVSVAVTENQLVEAGDVLFTIDPAPYRVAIAQADAQIAGAQAQVTAMSAEVGATAADIAGARNDLALAQANYAREKALMDRGFNTRARMDGATHAVAAARDRIGAIEADVARDRARLATGAQVPGVNPMVAAGRAMREKAALDMEHTVVRAPAAGRVSQAARVQVGQMVAPNVPMLSIVRLGSTRIEANFKETDLGRIRPGQSADIEVDAYPGVLFKGRVESIGAGSGSEFSVLPAQNATGNWVKVIQRVPVRIALIGKPERPLLAGLSAEARIDVGPE
;
A
#
# COMPACT_ATOMS: atom_id res chain seq x y z
N MET A 1 -49.93 60.85 32.44
CA MET A 1 -50.10 60.09 31.18
C MET A 1 -48.83 59.50 30.57
N PRO A 2 -47.58 59.86 30.85
CA PRO A 2 -46.40 59.18 30.25
C PRO A 2 -46.10 57.80 30.82
N LEU A 3 -46.52 57.49 32.07
CA LEU A 3 -46.20 56.22 32.72
C LEU A 3 -46.93 55.02 32.14
N MET A 4 -48.07 55.23 31.48
CA MET A 4 -48.91 54.21 30.87
C MET A 4 -48.35 53.67 29.52
N LEU A 5 -47.45 54.43 28.86
CA LEU A 5 -46.75 54.03 27.63
C LEU A 5 -45.40 53.36 27.90
N LEU A 6 -44.85 53.49 29.09
CA LEU A 6 -43.56 52.85 29.47
C LEU A 6 -43.67 51.31 29.62
N ALA A 7 -44.78 50.83 30.13
CA ALA A 7 -44.99 49.40 30.31
C ALA A 7 -45.06 48.63 28.97
N PRO A 8 -45.85 49.04 27.94
CA PRO A 8 -45.86 48.34 26.66
C PRO A 8 -44.54 48.50 25.89
N LEU A 9 -43.84 49.62 26.05
CA LEU A 9 -42.53 49.82 25.47
C LEU A 9 -41.47 48.89 26.07
N ALA A 10 -41.48 48.69 27.39
CA ALA A 10 -40.58 47.80 28.10
C ALA A 10 -40.86 46.31 27.70
N VAL A 11 -42.11 45.93 27.47
CA VAL A 11 -42.50 44.61 26.99
C VAL A 11 -42.05 44.42 25.53
N LEU A 12 -42.19 45.42 24.68
CA LEU A 12 -41.68 45.38 23.29
C LEU A 12 -40.18 45.29 23.24
N ILE A 13 -39.45 46.07 24.03
CA ILE A 13 -38.00 45.99 24.10
C ILE A 13 -37.53 44.66 24.70
N GLY A 14 -38.16 44.21 25.79
CA GLY A 14 -37.89 42.89 26.39
C GLY A 14 -38.19 41.73 25.42
N GLY A 15 -39.31 41.81 24.71
CA GLY A 15 -39.65 40.87 23.66
C GLY A 15 -38.68 40.86 22.47
N ALA A 16 -38.27 42.05 22.02
CA ALA A 16 -37.30 42.19 20.96
C ALA A 16 -35.92 41.66 21.41
N VAL A 17 -35.44 42.02 22.61
CA VAL A 17 -34.20 41.50 23.18
C VAL A 17 -34.27 39.97 23.31
N TRP A 18 -35.39 39.45 23.83
CA TRP A 18 -35.58 37.98 23.94
C TRP A 18 -35.60 37.29 22.56
N TRP A 19 -36.26 37.91 21.57
CA TRP A 19 -36.26 37.43 20.19
C TRP A 19 -34.86 37.44 19.57
N PHE A 20 -34.09 38.52 19.71
CA PHE A 20 -32.75 38.62 19.18
C PHE A 20 -31.70 37.76 19.93
N THR A 21 -31.93 37.44 21.21
CA THR A 21 -31.01 36.61 22.00
C THR A 21 -31.33 35.12 21.90
N ASN A 22 -32.58 34.71 21.67
CA ASN A 22 -33.00 33.28 21.60
C ASN A 22 -33.31 32.78 20.19
N GLY A 23 -33.31 33.65 19.18
CA GLY A 23 -33.76 33.29 17.82
C GLY A 23 -32.73 32.59 16.93
N GLY A 24 -31.51 32.39 17.38
CA GLY A 24 -30.40 32.07 16.49
C GLY A 24 -29.67 30.76 16.74
N THR A 25 -30.18 29.82 17.55
CA THR A 25 -29.48 28.55 17.82
C THR A 25 -30.20 27.33 17.35
N VAL A 26 -29.49 26.35 16.79
CA VAL A 26 -29.99 25.01 16.45
C VAL A 26 -29.22 24.00 17.30
N ALA A 27 -29.93 23.11 17.99
CA ALA A 27 -29.35 22.16 18.92
C ALA A 27 -29.69 20.72 18.54
N THR A 28 -28.78 19.80 18.86
CA THR A 28 -29.00 18.35 18.77
C THR A 28 -28.36 17.63 19.95
N ASP A 29 -29.09 16.67 20.49
CA ASP A 29 -28.64 15.70 21.49
C ASP A 29 -27.97 14.46 20.89
N ASN A 30 -28.01 14.32 19.56
CA ASN A 30 -27.45 13.22 18.84
C ASN A 30 -26.06 13.61 18.27
N ALA A 31 -25.12 13.83 19.15
CA ALA A 31 -23.74 14.14 18.80
C ALA A 31 -22.75 13.23 19.53
N TYR A 32 -21.62 12.94 18.90
CA TYR A 32 -20.59 12.05 19.43
C TYR A 32 -19.21 12.63 19.19
N VAL A 33 -18.33 12.38 20.16
CA VAL A 33 -16.89 12.59 19.98
C VAL A 33 -16.36 11.54 19.01
N LYS A 34 -15.74 11.95 17.93
CA LYS A 34 -15.05 11.09 16.95
C LYS A 34 -13.59 11.38 16.94
N GLN A 35 -12.80 10.35 16.75
CA GLN A 35 -11.35 10.41 16.55
C GLN A 35 -10.98 9.49 15.40
N ASP A 36 -9.90 9.79 14.70
CA ASP A 36 -9.40 8.91 13.65
C ASP A 36 -8.72 7.71 14.29
N ILE A 37 -9.18 6.53 13.91
CA ILE A 37 -8.66 5.27 14.39
C ILE A 37 -7.97 4.57 13.23
N VAL A 38 -6.71 4.23 13.39
CA VAL A 38 -5.94 3.46 12.43
C VAL A 38 -5.79 2.04 12.96
N SER A 39 -6.36 1.08 12.24
CA SER A 39 -6.18 -0.34 12.54
C SER A 39 -4.82 -0.80 12.08
N VAL A 40 -4.08 -1.49 12.94
CA VAL A 40 -2.77 -2.05 12.64
C VAL A 40 -2.87 -3.56 12.51
N ALA A 41 -2.41 -4.07 11.38
CA ALA A 41 -2.32 -5.50 11.06
C ALA A 41 -0.88 -5.86 10.73
N GLY A 42 -0.54 -7.14 10.92
CA GLY A 42 0.71 -7.67 10.36
C GLY A 42 0.56 -7.88 8.84
N GLU A 43 1.53 -7.47 8.06
CA GLU A 43 1.56 -7.72 6.62
C GLU A 43 1.98 -9.17 6.31
N VAL A 44 2.72 -9.77 7.24
CA VAL A 44 3.17 -11.16 7.17
C VAL A 44 2.63 -11.98 8.33
N GLY A 45 2.51 -13.29 8.13
CA GLY A 45 2.00 -14.22 9.15
C GLY A 45 3.10 -14.81 10.01
N GLY A 46 2.76 -15.22 11.24
CA GLY A 46 3.70 -15.93 12.10
C GLY A 46 3.39 -15.74 13.58
N ARG A 47 4.25 -16.32 14.43
CA ARG A 47 4.10 -16.23 15.89
C ARG A 47 4.68 -14.91 16.40
N ILE A 48 3.97 -14.25 17.31
CA ILE A 48 4.49 -13.08 18.04
C ILE A 48 5.57 -13.52 19.01
N VAL A 49 6.76 -12.93 18.89
CA VAL A 49 7.90 -13.21 19.80
C VAL A 49 8.10 -12.12 20.84
N SER A 50 7.69 -10.89 20.53
CA SER A 50 7.74 -9.78 21.49
C SER A 50 6.63 -8.78 21.25
N VAL A 51 6.18 -8.13 22.33
CA VAL A 51 5.21 -7.03 22.31
C VAL A 51 5.86 -5.87 23.05
N ALA A 52 6.00 -4.73 22.39
CA ALA A 52 6.71 -3.56 22.89
C ALA A 52 5.78 -2.49 23.47
N VAL A 53 4.45 -2.65 23.34
CA VAL A 53 3.46 -1.65 23.75
C VAL A 53 2.43 -2.24 24.71
N THR A 54 1.85 -1.35 25.50
CA THR A 54 0.76 -1.65 26.44
C THR A 54 -0.50 -0.88 26.08
N GLU A 55 -1.65 -1.29 26.65
CA GLU A 55 -2.92 -0.59 26.48
C GLU A 55 -2.83 0.87 26.93
N ASN A 56 -3.40 1.77 26.15
CA ASN A 56 -3.39 3.22 26.38
C ASN A 56 -2.03 3.91 26.32
N GLN A 57 -0.96 3.22 25.94
CA GLN A 57 0.36 3.82 25.74
C GLN A 57 0.35 4.82 24.57
N LEU A 58 1.06 5.93 24.75
CA LEU A 58 1.34 6.87 23.67
C LEU A 58 2.51 6.35 22.83
N VAL A 59 2.37 6.38 21.52
CA VAL A 59 3.37 5.97 20.54
C VAL A 59 3.55 7.05 19.47
N GLU A 60 4.75 7.12 18.93
CA GLU A 60 5.07 7.94 17.77
C GLU A 60 5.03 7.11 16.49
N ALA A 61 4.95 7.79 15.34
CA ALA A 61 5.03 7.09 14.05
C ALA A 61 6.41 6.41 13.91
N GLY A 62 6.41 5.12 13.55
CA GLY A 62 7.61 4.30 13.43
C GLY A 62 7.98 3.50 14.69
N ASP A 63 7.38 3.76 15.84
CA ASP A 63 7.60 2.96 17.05
C ASP A 63 7.24 1.49 16.83
N VAL A 64 8.05 0.60 17.39
CA VAL A 64 7.78 -0.85 17.29
C VAL A 64 6.62 -1.21 18.22
N LEU A 65 5.63 -1.87 17.67
CA LEU A 65 4.45 -2.32 18.39
C LEU A 65 4.61 -3.78 18.86
N PHE A 66 4.94 -4.65 17.93
CA PHE A 66 5.24 -6.05 18.20
C PHE A 66 6.12 -6.63 17.10
N THR A 67 6.75 -7.77 17.39
CA THR A 67 7.61 -8.47 16.43
C THR A 67 7.12 -9.90 16.23
N ILE A 68 7.03 -10.30 14.97
CA ILE A 68 6.72 -11.65 14.51
C ILE A 68 8.04 -12.43 14.40
N ASP A 69 8.03 -13.75 14.60
CA ASP A 69 9.20 -14.61 14.51
C ASP A 69 9.90 -14.46 13.14
N PRO A 70 11.11 -13.90 13.08
CA PRO A 70 11.84 -13.73 11.82
C PRO A 70 12.51 -15.01 11.32
N ALA A 71 12.55 -16.09 12.09
CA ALA A 71 13.30 -17.31 11.74
C ALA A 71 12.86 -17.92 10.40
N PRO A 72 11.57 -18.10 10.10
CA PRO A 72 11.14 -18.63 8.79
C PRO A 72 11.58 -17.74 7.62
N TYR A 73 11.58 -16.43 7.81
CA TYR A 73 11.95 -15.45 6.77
C TYR A 73 13.45 -15.42 6.53
N ARG A 74 14.29 -15.60 7.59
CA ARG A 74 15.74 -15.79 7.43
C ARG A 74 16.07 -17.05 6.62
N VAL A 75 15.34 -18.14 6.85
CA VAL A 75 15.49 -19.37 6.07
C VAL A 75 15.12 -19.14 4.61
N ALA A 76 14.03 -18.39 4.34
CA ALA A 76 13.63 -18.05 2.97
C ALA A 76 14.69 -17.20 2.24
N ILE A 77 15.34 -16.26 2.93
CA ILE A 77 16.46 -15.48 2.39
C ILE A 77 17.63 -16.41 2.05
N ALA A 78 18.04 -17.28 3.00
CA ALA A 78 19.14 -18.22 2.76
C ALA A 78 18.85 -19.18 1.61
N GLN A 79 17.62 -19.61 1.44
CA GLN A 79 17.19 -20.44 0.30
C GLN A 79 17.29 -19.67 -1.03
N ALA A 80 16.87 -18.42 -1.06
CA ALA A 80 16.99 -17.57 -2.24
C ALA A 80 18.48 -17.30 -2.58
N ASP A 81 19.34 -17.09 -1.57
CA ASP A 81 20.78 -16.91 -1.76
C ASP A 81 21.43 -18.19 -2.37
N ALA A 82 21.00 -19.37 -1.90
CA ALA A 82 21.45 -20.64 -2.48
C ALA A 82 21.00 -20.80 -3.95
N GLN A 83 19.78 -20.36 -4.29
CA GLN A 83 19.30 -20.37 -5.66
C GLN A 83 20.09 -19.43 -6.57
N ILE A 84 20.43 -18.22 -6.09
CA ILE A 84 21.30 -17.27 -6.80
C ILE A 84 22.67 -17.89 -7.07
N ALA A 85 23.29 -18.51 -6.05
CA ALA A 85 24.59 -19.18 -6.21
C ALA A 85 24.53 -20.31 -7.25
N GLY A 86 23.49 -21.13 -7.21
CA GLY A 86 23.23 -22.18 -8.21
C GLY A 86 23.06 -21.62 -9.63
N ALA A 87 22.27 -20.55 -9.78
CA ALA A 87 22.10 -19.89 -11.07
C ALA A 87 23.41 -19.28 -11.61
N GLN A 88 24.22 -18.67 -10.73
CA GLN A 88 25.52 -18.12 -11.08
C GLN A 88 26.51 -19.23 -11.53
N ALA A 89 26.53 -20.35 -10.80
CA ALA A 89 27.36 -21.49 -11.17
C ALA A 89 26.97 -22.05 -12.58
N GLN A 90 25.67 -22.11 -12.85
CA GLN A 90 25.16 -22.56 -14.14
C GLN A 90 25.52 -21.58 -15.28
N VAL A 91 25.39 -20.27 -15.05
CA VAL A 91 25.82 -19.24 -16.01
C VAL A 91 27.33 -19.34 -16.29
N THR A 92 28.14 -19.58 -15.23
CA THR A 92 29.59 -19.77 -15.37
C THR A 92 29.90 -21.02 -16.20
N ALA A 93 29.20 -22.14 -15.95
CA ALA A 93 29.36 -23.36 -16.71
C ALA A 93 29.00 -23.16 -18.20
N MET A 94 27.89 -22.50 -18.50
CA MET A 94 27.50 -22.15 -19.88
C MET A 94 28.54 -21.23 -20.55
N SER A 95 29.10 -20.29 -19.81
CA SER A 95 30.15 -19.41 -20.31
C SER A 95 31.44 -20.18 -20.69
N ALA A 96 31.81 -21.17 -19.87
CA ALA A 96 32.93 -22.04 -20.15
C ALA A 96 32.68 -22.91 -21.39
N GLU A 97 31.48 -23.41 -21.57
CA GLU A 97 31.04 -24.20 -22.75
C GLU A 97 31.16 -23.37 -24.04
N VAL A 98 30.68 -22.11 -24.03
CA VAL A 98 30.85 -21.20 -25.16
C VAL A 98 32.34 -20.98 -25.47
N GLY A 99 33.21 -20.88 -24.44
CA GLY A 99 34.66 -20.77 -24.61
C GLY A 99 35.28 -22.02 -25.27
N ALA A 100 34.85 -23.23 -24.85
CA ALA A 100 35.30 -24.48 -25.42
C ALA A 100 34.89 -24.62 -26.91
N THR A 101 33.61 -24.37 -27.19
CA THR A 101 33.10 -24.42 -28.58
C THR A 101 33.77 -23.38 -29.49
N ALA A 102 34.13 -22.21 -28.94
CA ALA A 102 34.91 -21.22 -29.68
C ALA A 102 36.35 -21.72 -30.05
N ALA A 103 36.97 -22.52 -29.19
CA ALA A 103 38.26 -23.18 -29.51
C ALA A 103 38.10 -24.22 -30.63
N ASP A 104 36.98 -24.95 -30.68
CA ASP A 104 36.69 -25.92 -31.76
C ASP A 104 36.59 -25.23 -33.12
N ILE A 105 36.07 -24.01 -33.19
CA ILE A 105 36.11 -23.19 -34.43
C ILE A 105 37.51 -22.97 -34.93
N ALA A 106 38.48 -22.73 -34.05
CA ALA A 106 39.90 -22.53 -34.43
C ALA A 106 40.47 -23.81 -35.04
N GLY A 107 40.15 -24.98 -34.45
CA GLY A 107 40.51 -26.29 -35.01
C GLY A 107 39.89 -26.52 -36.38
N ALA A 108 38.59 -26.30 -36.53
CA ALA A 108 37.90 -26.48 -37.81
C ALA A 108 38.39 -25.52 -38.90
N ARG A 109 38.84 -24.31 -38.56
CA ARG A 109 39.48 -23.38 -39.49
C ARG A 109 40.83 -23.86 -39.97
N ASN A 110 41.64 -24.51 -39.10
CA ASN A 110 42.88 -25.15 -39.50
C ASN A 110 42.61 -26.33 -40.47
N ASP A 111 41.62 -27.12 -40.22
CA ASP A 111 41.20 -28.19 -41.12
C ASP A 111 40.77 -27.66 -42.50
N LEU A 112 40.04 -26.53 -42.53
CA LEU A 112 39.65 -25.87 -43.77
C LEU A 112 40.89 -25.34 -44.52
N ALA A 113 41.84 -24.71 -43.79
CA ALA A 113 43.07 -24.26 -44.42
C ALA A 113 43.89 -25.40 -45.06
N LEU A 114 43.95 -26.55 -44.38
CA LEU A 114 44.62 -27.75 -44.92
C LEU A 114 43.86 -28.29 -46.16
N ALA A 115 42.53 -28.37 -46.11
CA ALA A 115 41.71 -28.79 -47.25
C ALA A 115 41.89 -27.86 -48.47
N GLN A 116 41.93 -26.55 -48.23
CA GLN A 116 42.18 -25.54 -49.27
C GLN A 116 43.59 -25.67 -49.90
N ALA A 117 44.63 -25.90 -49.08
CA ALA A 117 45.99 -26.14 -49.59
C ALA A 117 46.07 -27.42 -50.41
N ASN A 118 45.35 -28.47 -50.01
CA ASN A 118 45.26 -29.70 -50.77
C ASN A 118 44.54 -29.49 -52.12
N TYR A 119 43.39 -28.78 -52.09
CA TYR A 119 42.66 -28.40 -53.29
C TYR A 119 43.55 -27.62 -54.27
N ALA A 120 44.30 -26.63 -53.80
CA ALA A 120 45.22 -25.85 -54.63
C ALA A 120 46.29 -26.70 -55.28
N ARG A 121 46.84 -27.69 -54.55
CA ARG A 121 47.79 -28.65 -55.10
C ARG A 121 47.19 -29.55 -56.18
N GLU A 122 46.03 -30.15 -55.89
CA GLU A 122 45.35 -31.03 -56.85
C GLU A 122 44.91 -30.27 -58.11
N LYS A 123 44.51 -28.99 -57.96
CA LYS A 123 44.20 -28.11 -59.07
C LYS A 123 45.42 -27.83 -59.92
N ALA A 124 46.56 -27.51 -59.34
CA ALA A 124 47.80 -27.25 -60.07
C ALA A 124 48.32 -28.47 -60.81
N LEU A 125 48.07 -29.68 -60.28
CA LEU A 125 48.41 -30.97 -60.97
C LEU A 125 47.41 -31.22 -62.10
N MET A 126 46.10 -30.90 -61.94
CA MET A 126 45.07 -31.02 -62.97
C MET A 126 45.40 -30.10 -64.16
N ASP A 127 45.70 -28.83 -63.88
CA ASP A 127 46.09 -27.85 -64.91
C ASP A 127 47.32 -28.27 -65.77
N ARG A 128 48.16 -29.13 -65.18
CA ARG A 128 49.33 -29.72 -65.89
C ARG A 128 49.08 -31.09 -66.54
N GLY A 129 47.82 -31.62 -66.40
CA GLY A 129 47.46 -32.90 -66.96
C GLY A 129 47.88 -34.11 -66.14
N PHE A 130 48.39 -33.95 -64.89
CA PHE A 130 48.89 -35.01 -64.02
C PHE A 130 47.88 -35.46 -62.95
N ASN A 131 46.57 -35.08 -63.08
CA ASN A 131 45.52 -35.42 -62.08
C ASN A 131 44.26 -35.96 -62.76
N THR A 132 43.43 -36.67 -62.01
CA THR A 132 42.13 -37.20 -62.42
C THR A 132 40.98 -36.32 -61.89
N ARG A 133 39.84 -36.32 -62.64
CA ARG A 133 38.61 -35.63 -62.17
C ARG A 133 38.17 -36.14 -60.81
N ALA A 134 38.22 -37.44 -60.54
CA ALA A 134 37.85 -38.02 -59.26
C ALA A 134 38.65 -37.46 -58.05
N ARG A 135 39.98 -37.21 -58.23
CA ARG A 135 40.80 -36.59 -57.17
C ARG A 135 40.44 -35.12 -56.97
N MET A 136 40.18 -34.42 -58.05
CA MET A 136 39.75 -33.01 -57.99
C MET A 136 38.38 -32.86 -57.33
N ASP A 137 37.42 -33.73 -57.64
CA ASP A 137 36.09 -33.78 -57.03
C ASP A 137 36.22 -34.07 -55.54
N GLY A 138 37.09 -35.06 -55.16
CA GLY A 138 37.36 -35.36 -53.76
C GLY A 138 37.94 -34.17 -52.98
N ALA A 139 38.87 -33.41 -53.58
CA ALA A 139 39.43 -32.22 -52.93
C ALA A 139 38.39 -31.10 -52.80
N THR A 140 37.50 -30.94 -53.78
CA THR A 140 36.40 -29.96 -53.74
C THR A 140 35.39 -30.34 -52.63
N HIS A 141 35.01 -31.61 -52.51
CA HIS A 141 34.17 -32.09 -51.44
C HIS A 141 34.78 -31.90 -50.05
N ALA A 142 36.11 -32.13 -49.90
CA ALA A 142 36.82 -31.91 -48.65
C ALA A 142 36.72 -30.45 -48.16
N VAL A 143 36.88 -29.48 -49.09
CA VAL A 143 36.75 -28.07 -48.79
C VAL A 143 35.30 -27.73 -48.40
N ALA A 144 34.28 -28.26 -49.11
CA ALA A 144 32.89 -28.06 -48.78
C ALA A 144 32.55 -28.65 -47.40
N ALA A 145 32.95 -29.87 -47.11
CA ALA A 145 32.72 -30.51 -45.81
C ALA A 145 33.36 -29.75 -44.63
N ALA A 146 34.60 -29.22 -44.85
CA ALA A 146 35.24 -28.41 -43.82
C ALA A 146 34.52 -27.06 -43.56
N ARG A 147 33.91 -26.44 -44.59
CA ARG A 147 33.08 -25.24 -44.44
C ARG A 147 31.77 -25.54 -43.72
N ASP A 148 31.11 -26.63 -44.10
CA ASP A 148 29.87 -27.02 -43.47
C ASP A 148 30.08 -27.29 -41.97
N ARG A 149 31.21 -27.91 -41.61
CA ARG A 149 31.58 -28.16 -40.23
C ARG A 149 31.75 -26.85 -39.43
N ILE A 150 32.40 -25.85 -40.00
CA ILE A 150 32.51 -24.54 -39.36
C ILE A 150 31.13 -23.91 -39.16
N GLY A 151 30.27 -23.95 -40.19
CA GLY A 151 28.92 -23.40 -40.08
C GLY A 151 28.09 -24.10 -39.00
N ALA A 152 28.22 -25.40 -38.81
CA ALA A 152 27.53 -26.12 -37.72
C ALA A 152 28.01 -25.70 -36.36
N ILE A 153 29.35 -25.57 -36.14
CA ILE A 153 29.92 -25.13 -34.86
C ILE A 153 29.53 -23.67 -34.58
N GLU A 154 29.56 -22.78 -35.59
CA GLU A 154 29.13 -21.39 -35.44
C GLU A 154 27.64 -21.25 -35.01
N ALA A 155 26.75 -22.12 -35.55
CA ALA A 155 25.37 -22.20 -35.14
C ALA A 155 25.22 -22.66 -33.68
N ASP A 156 26.06 -23.63 -33.24
CA ASP A 156 26.08 -24.07 -31.85
C ASP A 156 26.52 -22.95 -30.89
N VAL A 157 27.61 -22.24 -31.23
CA VAL A 157 28.05 -21.06 -30.48
C VAL A 157 26.96 -20.00 -30.40
N ALA A 158 26.25 -19.72 -31.49
CA ALA A 158 25.20 -18.74 -31.52
C ALA A 158 24.02 -19.16 -30.57
N ARG A 159 23.67 -20.46 -30.55
CA ARG A 159 22.67 -21.01 -29.63
C ARG A 159 23.08 -20.86 -28.18
N ASP A 160 24.31 -21.20 -27.84
CA ASP A 160 24.84 -21.14 -26.48
C ASP A 160 24.98 -19.69 -25.99
N ARG A 161 25.41 -18.78 -26.85
CA ARG A 161 25.40 -17.34 -26.56
C ARG A 161 24.00 -16.81 -26.32
N ALA A 162 22.99 -17.28 -27.06
CA ALA A 162 21.61 -16.89 -26.83
C ALA A 162 21.10 -17.31 -25.45
N ARG A 163 21.56 -18.45 -24.90
CA ARG A 163 21.27 -18.89 -23.53
C ARG A 163 21.91 -18.02 -22.46
N LEU A 164 23.06 -17.43 -22.77
CA LEU A 164 23.76 -16.47 -21.89
C LEU A 164 23.22 -15.05 -22.02
N ALA A 165 22.37 -14.77 -23.01
CA ALA A 165 21.87 -13.44 -23.27
C ALA A 165 21.15 -12.85 -22.04
N THR A 166 21.40 -11.58 -21.77
CA THR A 166 20.71 -10.81 -20.75
C THR A 166 19.38 -10.32 -21.30
N GLY A 167 18.30 -10.42 -20.48
CA GLY A 167 17.00 -9.91 -20.89
C GLY A 167 16.99 -8.40 -21.08
N ALA A 168 16.18 -7.89 -22.01
CA ALA A 168 16.03 -6.47 -22.26
C ALA A 168 15.56 -5.68 -21.02
N GLN A 169 14.82 -6.32 -20.12
CA GLN A 169 14.27 -5.70 -18.91
C GLN A 169 15.28 -5.62 -17.76
N VAL A 170 16.32 -6.45 -17.75
CA VAL A 170 17.39 -6.44 -16.75
C VAL A 170 18.74 -6.51 -17.48
N PRO A 171 19.21 -5.41 -18.07
CA PRO A 171 20.46 -5.39 -18.82
C PRO A 171 21.66 -5.83 -17.96
N GLY A 172 22.52 -6.67 -18.52
CA GLY A 172 23.73 -7.12 -17.85
C GLY A 172 23.58 -8.29 -16.86
N VAL A 173 22.34 -8.78 -16.64
CA VAL A 173 22.09 -9.90 -15.72
C VAL A 173 21.35 -11.02 -16.44
N ASN A 174 21.82 -12.26 -16.28
CA ASN A 174 21.11 -13.42 -16.81
C ASN A 174 19.75 -13.58 -16.12
N PRO A 175 18.65 -13.90 -16.85
CA PRO A 175 17.30 -14.02 -16.30
C PRO A 175 17.18 -14.99 -15.11
N MET A 176 17.96 -16.07 -15.07
CA MET A 176 17.96 -17.02 -13.95
C MET A 176 18.49 -16.38 -12.67
N VAL A 177 19.55 -15.59 -12.75
CA VAL A 177 20.13 -14.84 -11.63
C VAL A 177 19.18 -13.71 -11.21
N ALA A 178 18.55 -13.03 -12.17
CA ALA A 178 17.57 -11.98 -11.89
C ALA A 178 16.35 -12.53 -11.13
N ALA A 179 15.82 -13.70 -11.51
CA ALA A 179 14.73 -14.36 -10.82
C ALA A 179 15.09 -14.70 -9.36
N GLY A 180 16.29 -15.26 -9.14
CA GLY A 180 16.77 -15.55 -7.79
C GLY A 180 16.91 -14.27 -6.93
N ARG A 181 17.41 -13.17 -7.52
CA ARG A 181 17.50 -11.88 -6.82
C ARG A 181 16.12 -11.33 -6.45
N ALA A 182 15.13 -11.42 -7.33
CA ALA A 182 13.76 -11.00 -7.04
C ALA A 182 13.14 -11.81 -5.89
N MET A 183 13.38 -13.13 -5.84
CA MET A 183 12.95 -13.98 -4.73
C MET A 183 13.61 -13.58 -3.40
N ARG A 184 14.91 -13.28 -3.43
CA ARG A 184 15.64 -12.80 -2.25
C ARG A 184 15.10 -11.47 -1.75
N GLU A 185 14.85 -10.52 -2.66
CA GLU A 185 14.31 -9.21 -2.34
C GLU A 185 12.93 -9.33 -1.70
N LYS A 186 12.05 -10.18 -2.26
CA LYS A 186 10.76 -10.49 -1.64
C LYS A 186 10.90 -11.05 -0.23
N ALA A 187 11.78 -12.04 -0.04
CA ALA A 187 12.01 -12.63 1.29
C ALA A 187 12.60 -11.63 2.29
N ALA A 188 13.43 -10.69 1.82
CA ALA A 188 13.98 -9.62 2.65
C ALA A 188 12.90 -8.61 3.08
N LEU A 189 11.98 -8.24 2.17
CA LEU A 189 10.83 -7.39 2.46
C LEU A 189 9.88 -8.09 3.46
N ASP A 190 9.57 -9.37 3.23
CA ASP A 190 8.75 -10.15 4.14
C ASP A 190 9.40 -10.21 5.56
N MET A 191 10.73 -10.28 5.64
CA MET A 191 11.47 -10.22 6.90
C MET A 191 11.38 -8.85 7.56
N GLU A 192 11.46 -7.76 6.80
CA GLU A 192 11.29 -6.40 7.33
C GLU A 192 9.89 -6.23 7.93
N HIS A 193 8.86 -6.75 7.28
CA HIS A 193 7.47 -6.72 7.75
C HIS A 193 7.21 -7.58 9.00
N THR A 194 8.19 -8.37 9.47
CA THR A 194 8.07 -9.05 10.78
C THR A 194 8.09 -8.06 11.94
N VAL A 195 8.65 -6.85 11.77
CA VAL A 195 8.65 -5.80 12.77
C VAL A 195 7.51 -4.84 12.50
N VAL A 196 6.39 -5.02 13.18
CA VAL A 196 5.20 -4.19 13.00
C VAL A 196 5.35 -2.87 13.75
N ARG A 197 5.22 -1.76 13.02
CA ARG A 197 5.44 -0.41 13.54
C ARG A 197 4.16 0.42 13.50
N ALA A 198 4.13 1.48 14.31
CA ALA A 198 3.04 2.43 14.36
C ALA A 198 3.00 3.28 13.07
N PRO A 199 1.89 3.28 12.30
CA PRO A 199 1.78 4.09 11.08
C PRO A 199 1.56 5.58 11.36
N ALA A 200 1.16 5.94 12.59
CA ALA A 200 0.90 7.31 13.00
C ALA A 200 1.10 7.47 14.51
N ALA A 201 1.37 8.69 14.95
CA ALA A 201 1.40 9.03 16.37
C ALA A 201 -0.01 8.96 16.97
N GLY A 202 -0.12 8.36 18.15
CA GLY A 202 -1.42 8.18 18.80
C GLY A 202 -1.37 7.39 20.09
N ARG A 203 -2.54 7.01 20.55
CA ARG A 203 -2.73 6.15 21.73
C ARG A 203 -3.12 4.75 21.29
N VAL A 204 -2.40 3.76 21.75
CA VAL A 204 -2.67 2.33 21.48
C VAL A 204 -3.98 1.91 22.16
N SER A 205 -4.80 1.19 21.44
CA SER A 205 -6.03 0.58 21.92
C SER A 205 -6.12 -0.86 21.43
N GLN A 206 -6.77 -1.71 22.21
CA GLN A 206 -6.92 -3.15 21.97
C GLN A 206 -5.60 -3.93 22.01
N ALA A 207 -4.59 -3.43 22.71
CA ALA A 207 -3.29 -4.12 22.87
C ALA A 207 -3.43 -5.50 23.54
N ALA A 208 -4.48 -5.73 24.30
CA ALA A 208 -4.76 -7.03 24.93
C ALA A 208 -4.92 -8.18 23.93
N ARG A 209 -5.20 -7.86 22.66
CA ARG A 209 -5.28 -8.85 21.57
C ARG A 209 -3.91 -9.30 21.06
N VAL A 210 -2.85 -8.61 21.44
CA VAL A 210 -1.48 -8.89 20.97
C VAL A 210 -0.70 -9.50 22.13
N GLN A 211 -0.48 -10.82 22.08
CA GLN A 211 0.21 -11.55 23.14
C GLN A 211 1.37 -12.37 22.57
N VAL A 212 2.46 -12.48 23.33
CA VAL A 212 3.59 -13.33 22.97
C VAL A 212 3.13 -14.79 22.84
N GLY A 213 3.52 -15.43 21.76
CA GLY A 213 3.12 -16.80 21.42
C GLY A 213 1.88 -16.90 20.53
N GLN A 214 1.11 -15.82 20.37
CA GLN A 214 -0.06 -15.80 19.49
C GLN A 214 0.34 -15.83 18.02
N MET A 215 -0.52 -16.45 17.17
CA MET A 215 -0.36 -16.45 15.72
C MET A 215 -1.05 -15.24 15.09
N VAL A 216 -0.32 -14.55 14.24
CA VAL A 216 -0.83 -13.45 13.41
C VAL A 216 -1.13 -14.00 12.00
N ALA A 217 -2.31 -13.69 11.48
CA ALA A 217 -2.62 -13.89 10.08
C ALA A 217 -2.40 -12.57 9.30
N PRO A 218 -1.90 -12.61 8.07
CA PRO A 218 -1.69 -11.41 7.27
C PRO A 218 -2.98 -10.59 7.11
N ASN A 219 -2.85 -9.26 7.19
CA ASN A 219 -3.95 -8.30 7.01
C ASN A 219 -5.12 -8.39 8.01
N VAL A 220 -4.96 -9.15 9.11
CA VAL A 220 -5.95 -9.18 10.18
C VAL A 220 -5.61 -8.12 11.23
N PRO A 221 -6.51 -7.16 11.52
CA PRO A 221 -6.27 -6.13 12.54
C PRO A 221 -6.04 -6.74 13.93
N MET A 222 -4.90 -6.41 14.54
CA MET A 222 -4.50 -6.90 15.84
C MET A 222 -4.72 -5.86 16.95
N LEU A 223 -4.41 -4.61 16.67
CA LEU A 223 -4.60 -3.48 17.57
C LEU A 223 -4.99 -2.22 16.78
N SER A 224 -5.34 -1.16 17.48
CA SER A 224 -5.72 0.11 16.87
C SER A 224 -4.93 1.26 17.49
N ILE A 225 -4.67 2.29 16.71
CA ILE A 225 -4.06 3.53 17.17
C ILE A 225 -5.07 4.66 16.98
N VAL A 226 -5.44 5.30 18.08
CA VAL A 226 -6.29 6.50 18.10
C VAL A 226 -5.37 7.71 17.90
N ARG A 227 -5.50 8.40 16.77
CA ARG A 227 -4.63 9.51 16.40
C ARG A 227 -4.80 10.71 17.31
N LEU A 228 -3.70 11.26 17.78
CA LEU A 228 -3.72 12.52 18.54
C LEU A 228 -4.13 13.68 17.64
N GLY A 229 -4.92 14.61 18.21
CA GLY A 229 -5.32 15.84 17.52
C GLY A 229 -6.39 15.67 16.43
N SER A 230 -6.92 14.46 16.22
CA SER A 230 -8.01 14.21 15.27
C SER A 230 -9.41 14.29 15.89
N THR A 231 -9.51 14.78 17.13
CA THR A 231 -10.77 14.86 17.86
C THR A 231 -11.70 15.89 17.23
N ARG A 232 -12.89 15.45 16.87
CA ARG A 232 -13.99 16.27 16.33
C ARG A 232 -15.30 15.79 16.88
N ILE A 233 -16.33 16.61 16.76
CA ILE A 233 -17.70 16.25 17.09
C ILE A 233 -18.46 15.96 15.80
N GLU A 234 -19.14 14.84 15.75
CA GLU A 234 -20.06 14.50 14.70
C GLU A 234 -21.48 14.61 15.28
N ALA A 235 -22.19 15.66 14.86
CA ALA A 235 -23.51 15.99 15.37
C ALA A 235 -24.58 15.79 14.29
N ASN A 236 -25.58 14.97 14.57
CA ASN A 236 -26.61 14.60 13.62
C ASN A 236 -27.82 15.52 13.75
N PHE A 237 -27.91 16.55 12.91
CA PHE A 237 -29.02 17.49 12.88
C PHE A 237 -30.18 16.98 12.02
N LYS A 238 -31.38 17.40 12.33
CA LYS A 238 -32.56 17.11 11.50
C LYS A 238 -32.45 17.82 10.16
N GLU A 239 -32.95 17.20 9.10
CA GLU A 239 -32.95 17.80 7.75
C GLU A 239 -33.66 19.17 7.71
N THR A 240 -34.64 19.38 8.56
CA THR A 240 -35.38 20.63 8.70
C THR A 240 -34.52 21.80 9.16
N ASP A 241 -33.45 21.52 9.88
CA ASP A 241 -32.59 22.53 10.50
C ASP A 241 -31.38 22.89 9.61
N LEU A 242 -31.09 22.05 8.60
CA LEU A 242 -29.93 22.22 7.70
C LEU A 242 -29.97 23.51 6.89
N GLY A 243 -31.18 24.01 6.58
CA GLY A 243 -31.33 25.25 5.84
C GLY A 243 -30.60 26.45 6.46
N ARG A 244 -30.41 26.43 7.79
CA ARG A 244 -29.78 27.47 8.60
C ARG A 244 -28.32 27.22 8.94
N ILE A 245 -27.84 25.96 8.83
CA ILE A 245 -26.46 25.57 9.18
C ILE A 245 -25.53 25.83 7.99
N ARG A 246 -24.39 26.49 8.27
CA ARG A 246 -23.35 26.79 7.28
C ARG A 246 -21.95 26.46 7.85
N PRO A 247 -21.00 26.00 7.03
CA PRO A 247 -19.61 25.92 7.44
C PRO A 247 -19.08 27.27 7.94
N GLY A 248 -18.29 27.24 9.01
CA GLY A 248 -17.72 28.42 9.64
C GLY A 248 -18.48 28.98 10.86
N GLN A 249 -19.73 28.56 11.06
CA GLN A 249 -20.52 28.97 12.24
C GLN A 249 -19.92 28.45 13.55
N SER A 250 -20.07 29.22 14.62
CA SER A 250 -19.67 28.81 15.97
C SER A 250 -20.61 27.77 16.56
N ALA A 251 -20.04 26.87 17.34
CA ALA A 251 -20.80 25.83 18.03
C ALA A 251 -20.33 25.68 19.46
N ASP A 252 -21.28 25.50 20.36
CA ASP A 252 -21.09 25.14 21.76
C ASP A 252 -21.39 23.66 21.93
N ILE A 253 -20.45 22.93 22.53
CA ILE A 253 -20.54 21.50 22.73
C ILE A 253 -20.49 21.22 24.24
N GLU A 254 -21.45 20.49 24.74
CA GLU A 254 -21.43 19.93 26.08
C GLU A 254 -21.33 18.42 25.99
N VAL A 255 -20.30 17.84 26.61
CA VAL A 255 -20.08 16.38 26.59
C VAL A 255 -20.66 15.80 27.87
N ASP A 256 -21.49 14.76 27.75
CA ASP A 256 -22.21 14.16 28.89
C ASP A 256 -21.29 13.67 30.01
N ALA A 257 -20.05 13.27 29.66
CA ALA A 257 -19.05 12.87 30.63
C ALA A 257 -18.52 14.05 31.49
N TYR A 258 -18.76 15.29 31.09
CA TYR A 258 -18.26 16.50 31.77
C TYR A 258 -19.38 17.58 31.87
N PRO A 259 -20.43 17.35 32.66
CA PRO A 259 -21.55 18.28 32.78
C PRO A 259 -21.08 19.67 33.19
N GLY A 260 -21.62 20.72 32.55
CA GLY A 260 -21.29 22.12 32.83
C GLY A 260 -19.99 22.60 32.21
N VAL A 261 -19.25 21.76 31.46
CA VAL A 261 -18.06 22.16 30.70
C VAL A 261 -18.43 22.37 29.24
N LEU A 262 -18.38 23.62 28.79
CA LEU A 262 -18.66 23.98 27.40
C LEU A 262 -17.35 24.00 26.59
N PHE A 263 -17.33 23.16 25.54
CA PHE A 263 -16.25 23.17 24.54
C PHE A 263 -16.70 24.03 23.36
N LYS A 264 -15.81 24.90 22.91
CA LYS A 264 -16.06 25.74 21.73
C LYS A 264 -15.63 24.99 20.47
N GLY A 265 -16.46 25.05 19.45
CA GLY A 265 -16.20 24.44 18.16
C GLY A 265 -16.61 25.34 17.00
N ARG A 266 -16.30 24.89 15.80
CA ARG A 266 -16.69 25.53 14.54
C ARG A 266 -17.18 24.48 13.58
N VAL A 267 -18.28 24.75 12.90
CA VAL A 267 -18.79 23.89 11.83
C VAL A 267 -17.74 23.81 10.72
N GLU A 268 -17.21 22.61 10.50
CA GLU A 268 -16.22 22.32 9.46
C GLU A 268 -16.91 21.97 8.15
N SER A 269 -17.84 21.03 8.19
CA SER A 269 -18.56 20.56 7.01
C SER A 269 -19.92 19.92 7.36
N ILE A 270 -20.80 19.89 6.39
CA ILE A 270 -22.07 19.18 6.43
C ILE A 270 -21.91 17.91 5.59
N GLY A 271 -22.41 16.77 6.10
CA GLY A 271 -22.35 15.49 5.40
C GLY A 271 -23.08 15.52 4.06
N ALA A 272 -22.59 14.75 3.12
CA ALA A 272 -23.13 14.69 1.74
C ALA A 272 -24.49 13.96 1.64
N GLY A 273 -24.95 13.31 2.72
CA GLY A 273 -26.21 12.58 2.76
C GLY A 273 -26.65 12.25 4.17
N SER A 274 -27.87 11.72 4.30
CA SER A 274 -28.40 11.28 5.58
C SER A 274 -27.78 9.94 6.03
N GLY A 275 -27.81 9.67 7.33
CA GLY A 275 -27.28 8.43 7.89
C GLY A 275 -27.96 7.16 7.35
N SER A 276 -29.22 7.27 6.89
CA SER A 276 -29.97 6.15 6.29
C SER A 276 -29.43 5.76 4.91
N GLU A 277 -28.90 6.71 4.13
CA GLU A 277 -28.36 6.45 2.79
C GLU A 277 -27.05 5.66 2.84
N PHE A 278 -26.23 5.90 3.86
CA PHE A 278 -24.95 5.21 4.06
C PHE A 278 -25.03 3.99 4.98
N SER A 279 -26.25 3.59 5.37
CA SER A 279 -26.45 2.40 6.20
C SER A 279 -26.25 1.13 5.38
N VAL A 280 -25.54 0.14 5.93
CA VAL A 280 -25.36 -1.20 5.34
C VAL A 280 -26.71 -1.95 5.23
N LEU A 281 -27.67 -1.60 6.08
CA LEU A 281 -29.05 -2.10 6.04
C LEU A 281 -30.00 -0.91 5.89
N PRO A 282 -30.30 -0.48 4.66
CA PRO A 282 -31.28 0.58 4.45
C PRO A 282 -32.65 0.15 4.99
N ALA A 283 -33.36 1.08 5.62
CA ALA A 283 -34.69 0.83 6.13
C ALA A 283 -35.62 0.37 4.98
N GLN A 284 -35.89 -0.92 4.92
CA GLN A 284 -36.82 -1.49 3.93
C GLN A 284 -38.24 -1.23 4.37
N ASN A 285 -38.95 -0.31 3.71
CA ASN A 285 -40.41 -0.18 3.82
C ASN A 285 -41.08 -1.30 3.00
N ALA A 286 -40.92 -2.57 3.45
CA ALA A 286 -41.42 -3.75 2.72
C ALA A 286 -42.93 -3.92 2.77
N THR A 287 -43.69 -3.09 3.54
CA THR A 287 -45.12 -3.30 3.83
C THR A 287 -46.07 -2.30 3.16
N GLY A 288 -45.62 -1.52 2.19
CA GLY A 288 -46.50 -0.71 1.34
C GLY A 288 -47.12 0.55 1.98
N ASN A 289 -46.89 0.83 3.25
CA ASN A 289 -47.31 2.07 3.89
C ASN A 289 -46.11 3.01 4.06
N TRP A 290 -45.97 3.98 3.16
CA TRP A 290 -44.89 4.96 3.22
C TRP A 290 -45.18 5.99 4.33
N VAL A 291 -44.27 6.08 5.29
CA VAL A 291 -44.29 7.08 6.36
C VAL A 291 -43.12 8.00 6.20
N LYS A 292 -43.34 9.31 6.08
CA LYS A 292 -42.25 10.31 6.05
C LYS A 292 -41.56 10.34 7.41
N VAL A 293 -40.29 9.92 7.46
CA VAL A 293 -39.43 10.01 8.64
C VAL A 293 -38.44 11.13 8.42
N ILE A 294 -38.37 12.11 9.33
CA ILE A 294 -37.37 13.19 9.28
C ILE A 294 -35.96 12.57 9.38
N GLN A 295 -35.18 12.78 8.36
CA GLN A 295 -33.81 12.27 8.30
C GLN A 295 -32.84 13.12 9.14
N ARG A 296 -31.73 12.51 9.55
CA ARG A 296 -30.64 13.24 10.21
C ARG A 296 -29.43 13.26 9.30
N VAL A 297 -28.75 14.41 9.27
CA VAL A 297 -27.54 14.59 8.45
C VAL A 297 -26.39 14.91 9.40
N PRO A 298 -25.24 14.23 9.28
CA PRO A 298 -24.09 14.47 10.13
C PRO A 298 -23.44 15.81 9.78
N VAL A 299 -23.21 16.62 10.79
CA VAL A 299 -22.45 17.87 10.72
C VAL A 299 -21.16 17.67 11.50
N ARG A 300 -20.02 17.94 10.88
CA ARG A 300 -18.72 17.89 11.51
C ARG A 300 -18.39 19.22 12.14
N ILE A 301 -18.01 19.17 13.41
CA ILE A 301 -17.64 20.34 14.20
C ILE A 301 -16.21 20.12 14.70
N ALA A 302 -15.30 20.97 14.25
CA ALA A 302 -13.93 21.01 14.74
C ALA A 302 -13.87 21.75 16.07
N LEU A 303 -13.15 21.21 17.06
CA LEU A 303 -12.93 21.87 18.35
C LEU A 303 -11.93 23.02 18.20
N ILE A 304 -12.21 24.12 18.90
CA ILE A 304 -11.33 25.28 18.97
C ILE A 304 -10.46 25.17 20.22
N GLY A 305 -9.14 25.16 20.03
CA GLY A 305 -8.19 25.01 21.13
C GLY A 305 -7.98 23.56 21.57
N LYS A 306 -7.09 23.38 22.54
CA LYS A 306 -6.81 22.06 23.13
C LYS A 306 -7.77 21.84 24.29
N PRO A 307 -8.58 20.77 24.28
CA PRO A 307 -9.49 20.51 25.39
C PRO A 307 -8.71 20.26 26.68
N GLU A 308 -9.12 20.88 27.75
CA GLU A 308 -8.50 20.72 29.08
C GLU A 308 -8.73 19.30 29.66
N ARG A 309 -9.77 18.63 29.20
CA ARG A 309 -10.12 17.25 29.59
C ARG A 309 -10.01 16.30 28.40
N PRO A 310 -9.60 15.04 28.62
CA PRO A 310 -9.47 14.07 27.55
C PRO A 310 -10.85 13.71 26.97
N LEU A 311 -11.04 14.00 25.69
CA LEU A 311 -12.24 13.59 24.95
C LEU A 311 -11.97 12.26 24.30
N LEU A 312 -12.64 11.21 24.77
CA LEU A 312 -12.50 9.86 24.23
C LEU A 312 -13.49 9.66 23.07
N ALA A 313 -13.10 8.88 22.07
CA ALA A 313 -13.99 8.52 20.97
C ALA A 313 -15.23 7.76 21.50
N GLY A 314 -16.40 8.12 21.00
CA GLY A 314 -17.66 7.49 21.37
C GLY A 314 -18.40 8.15 22.54
N LEU A 315 -17.83 9.16 23.21
CA LEU A 315 -18.58 9.93 24.22
C LEU A 315 -19.74 10.66 23.56
N SER A 316 -20.91 10.65 24.19
CA SER A 316 -22.10 11.40 23.80
C SER A 316 -21.94 12.88 24.14
N ALA A 317 -22.56 13.72 23.33
CA ALA A 317 -22.52 15.17 23.52
C ALA A 317 -23.81 15.81 23.00
N GLU A 318 -24.11 17.00 23.53
CA GLU A 318 -25.05 17.94 22.96
C GLU A 318 -24.28 19.00 22.16
N ALA A 319 -24.76 19.31 20.96
CA ALA A 319 -24.15 20.33 20.13
C ALA A 319 -25.19 21.42 19.81
N ARG A 320 -24.81 22.70 20.05
CA ARG A 320 -25.60 23.89 19.73
C ARG A 320 -24.82 24.76 18.76
N ILE A 321 -25.40 25.01 17.58
CA ILE A 321 -24.80 25.87 16.55
C ILE A 321 -25.50 27.21 16.57
N ASP A 322 -24.72 28.28 16.60
CA ASP A 322 -25.19 29.65 16.43
C ASP A 322 -25.41 29.93 14.94
N VAL A 323 -26.66 30.05 14.54
CA VAL A 323 -27.05 30.27 13.14
C VAL A 323 -27.41 31.73 12.83
N GLY A 324 -27.32 32.62 13.85
CA GLY A 324 -27.69 34.02 13.71
C GLY A 324 -29.21 34.24 13.62
N PRO A 325 -29.69 35.47 13.75
CA PRO A 325 -31.10 35.78 13.52
C PRO A 325 -31.47 35.57 12.06
N GLU A 326 -32.71 35.16 11.83
CA GLU A 326 -33.30 35.08 10.48
C GLU A 326 -33.41 36.46 9.83
#